data_7ff15182c3a4708f1da753d36ad56524
#
_entry.id   7ff15182c3a4708f1da753d36ad56524
#
_cell.length_a   1.000
_cell.length_b   1.000
_cell.length_c   1.000
_cell.angle_alpha   90.00
_cell.angle_beta   90.00
_cell.angle_gamma   90.00
#
_symmetry.space_group_name_H-M   'P 1'
#
loop_
_entity.id
_entity.type
_entity.pdbx_description
1 polymer ?
#
loop_
_entity_poly.entity_id
_entity_poly.type
_entity_poly.pdbx_seq_one_letter_code
_entity_poly.pdbx_strand_id
1 'polypeptide(L)'
;MQQIMISGTVAFLVSIFLTPVLIRYFTKRQLGQEIREEGLQSHLRKRGTPTMGGLAILAGIVVAYVFTNTLATIQGVGGFTVSGLLVMGLTLGLGLTGFADDFIKLFMNRNLGLNKTAKLLSQLAIALIFGFLVLQFPDENGLTPASTHLSFIRDIDTIDLGFGGGILGIIVFLIFIYIVVSAWSNAVNITDGLDGLAAGTTALVMGTYTLITFWQFRNSCDTAVEAGCYTVRDPLDLSIVCAAGLGATLGFLWWNAAPAKIFMGDTGSLALGGLVAGISVVSRTELLMVIIGALFVIEIASVAIQIGVFKTRKKRVFKMAPIHHHFEAWGWAETTVTIRFWLIAIMAVLAGAGIFYVDWLQLAEV
;
A
#
# COMPACT_ATOMS: atom_id res chain seq x y z
N MET A 1 4.79 0.69 -21.93
CA MET A 1 4.53 2.11 -21.62
C MET A 1 3.08 2.53 -21.83
N GLN A 2 2.47 2.27 -23.04
CA GLN A 2 1.08 2.68 -23.29
C GLN A 2 0.10 2.14 -22.24
N GLN A 3 0.15 0.87 -21.89
CA GLN A 3 -0.71 0.23 -20.89
C GLN A 3 -0.59 0.90 -19.50
N ILE A 4 0.62 1.22 -19.07
CA ILE A 4 0.90 1.89 -17.78
C ILE A 4 0.25 3.28 -17.76
N MET A 5 0.42 4.06 -18.84
CA MET A 5 -0.18 5.40 -18.98
C MET A 5 -1.71 5.33 -18.99
N ILE A 6 -2.29 4.36 -19.71
CA ILE A 6 -3.75 4.15 -19.74
C ILE A 6 -4.24 3.82 -18.33
N SER A 7 -3.60 2.87 -17.64
CA SER A 7 -4.00 2.44 -16.29
C SER A 7 -3.98 3.60 -15.29
N GLY A 8 -2.87 4.34 -15.22
CA GLY A 8 -2.76 5.50 -14.32
C GLY A 8 -3.79 6.59 -14.63
N THR A 9 -4.00 6.90 -15.93
CA THR A 9 -4.97 7.93 -16.34
C THR A 9 -6.40 7.52 -16.03
N VAL A 10 -6.80 6.28 -16.36
CA VAL A 10 -8.15 5.78 -16.09
C VAL A 10 -8.41 5.75 -14.57
N ALA A 11 -7.46 5.26 -13.77
CA ALA A 11 -7.58 5.24 -12.32
C ALA A 11 -7.75 6.65 -11.73
N PHE A 12 -6.95 7.61 -12.21
CA PHE A 12 -7.04 9.01 -11.81
C PHE A 12 -8.42 9.60 -12.14
N LEU A 13 -8.90 9.42 -13.38
CA LEU A 13 -10.18 9.95 -13.82
C LEU A 13 -11.35 9.31 -13.05
N VAL A 14 -11.34 8.00 -12.86
CA VAL A 14 -12.39 7.33 -12.09
C VAL A 14 -12.40 7.85 -10.65
N SER A 15 -11.25 7.90 -10.00
CA SER A 15 -11.17 8.34 -8.60
C SER A 15 -11.58 9.81 -8.43
N ILE A 16 -11.07 10.72 -9.27
CA ILE A 16 -11.35 12.16 -9.12
C ILE A 16 -12.82 12.50 -9.38
N PHE A 17 -13.49 11.80 -10.30
CA PHE A 17 -14.90 12.04 -10.62
C PHE A 17 -15.87 11.26 -9.73
N LEU A 18 -15.48 10.08 -9.23
CA LEU A 18 -16.31 9.31 -8.32
C LEU A 18 -16.33 9.90 -6.90
N THR A 19 -15.21 10.45 -6.44
CA THR A 19 -15.11 11.01 -5.09
C THR A 19 -16.17 12.08 -4.77
N PRO A 20 -16.46 13.08 -5.62
CA PRO A 20 -17.51 14.05 -5.34
C PRO A 20 -18.93 13.44 -5.31
N VAL A 21 -19.16 12.32 -6.01
CA VAL A 21 -20.42 11.60 -5.92
C VAL A 21 -20.55 10.96 -4.53
N LEU A 22 -19.48 10.33 -4.03
CA LEU A 22 -19.47 9.78 -2.68
C LEU A 22 -19.62 10.88 -1.61
N ILE A 23 -18.93 12.02 -1.76
CA ILE A 23 -19.09 13.17 -0.86
C ILE A 23 -20.57 13.56 -0.76
N ARG A 24 -21.24 13.79 -1.90
CA ARG A 24 -22.66 14.16 -1.92
C ARG A 24 -23.56 13.09 -1.28
N TYR A 25 -23.31 11.84 -1.58
CA TYR A 25 -24.08 10.71 -1.05
C TYR A 25 -23.96 10.61 0.48
N PHE A 26 -22.74 10.63 1.02
CA PHE A 26 -22.51 10.48 2.46
C PHE A 26 -22.93 11.74 3.23
N THR A 27 -22.71 12.96 2.68
CA THR A 27 -23.19 14.21 3.31
C THR A 27 -24.71 14.23 3.40
N LYS A 28 -25.43 13.82 2.32
CA LYS A 28 -26.90 13.77 2.33
C LYS A 28 -27.44 12.79 3.38
N ARG A 29 -26.69 11.75 3.70
CA ARG A 29 -27.04 10.75 4.71
C ARG A 29 -26.51 11.06 6.10
N GLN A 30 -25.83 12.19 6.28
CA GLN A 30 -25.17 12.60 7.53
C GLN A 30 -24.18 11.55 8.05
N LEU A 31 -23.56 10.80 7.14
CA LEU A 31 -22.57 9.79 7.44
C LEU A 31 -21.16 10.44 7.49
N GLY A 32 -20.86 11.09 8.58
CA GLY A 32 -19.56 11.72 8.85
C GLY A 32 -18.87 11.06 10.03
N GLN A 33 -17.55 11.20 10.06
CA GLN A 33 -16.75 10.65 11.13
C GLN A 33 -17.04 11.39 12.45
N GLU A 34 -17.33 10.66 13.52
CA GLU A 34 -17.31 11.18 14.88
C GLU A 34 -15.87 11.26 15.37
N ILE A 35 -15.45 12.46 15.77
CA ILE A 35 -14.11 12.70 16.28
C ILE A 35 -14.12 12.47 17.79
N ARG A 36 -13.14 11.71 18.31
CA ARG A 36 -13.01 11.46 19.74
C ARG A 36 -12.70 12.77 20.48
N GLU A 37 -13.39 13.03 21.57
CA GLU A 37 -13.22 14.23 22.40
C GLU A 37 -11.83 14.35 23.03
N GLU A 38 -11.11 13.23 23.14
CA GLU A 38 -9.75 13.16 23.71
C GLU A 38 -8.64 13.61 22.71
N GLY A 39 -8.99 13.99 21.47
CA GLY A 39 -8.07 14.43 20.43
C GLY A 39 -7.67 15.91 20.54
N LEU A 40 -6.78 16.34 19.61
CA LEU A 40 -6.41 17.76 19.48
C LEU A 40 -7.64 18.60 19.09
N GLN A 41 -7.77 19.78 19.71
CA GLN A 41 -8.92 20.66 19.46
C GLN A 41 -9.07 21.09 17.99
N SER A 42 -7.95 21.12 17.25
CA SER A 42 -7.95 21.38 15.78
C SER A 42 -8.80 20.37 15.00
N HIS A 43 -8.85 19.12 15.46
CA HIS A 43 -9.59 18.04 14.80
C HIS A 43 -11.11 18.14 15.01
N LEU A 44 -11.57 18.81 16.06
CA LEU A 44 -13.01 19.01 16.32
C LEU A 44 -13.70 19.76 15.17
N ARG A 45 -12.97 20.62 14.44
CA ARG A 45 -13.49 21.34 13.26
C ARG A 45 -13.80 20.43 12.08
N LYS A 46 -13.27 19.18 12.07
CA LYS A 46 -13.46 18.18 11.02
C LYS A 46 -14.65 17.27 11.28
N ARG A 47 -15.37 17.48 12.40
CA ARG A 47 -16.56 16.69 12.74
C ARG A 47 -17.61 16.79 11.64
N GLY A 48 -18.09 15.63 11.18
CA GLY A 48 -19.07 15.57 10.10
C GLY A 48 -18.49 15.50 8.68
N THR A 49 -17.14 15.53 8.52
CA THR A 49 -16.52 15.25 7.23
C THR A 49 -16.82 13.81 6.83
N PRO A 50 -17.33 13.55 5.61
CA PRO A 50 -17.57 12.21 5.11
C PRO A 50 -16.32 11.33 5.20
N THR A 51 -16.51 10.03 5.41
CA THR A 51 -15.44 9.01 5.36
C THR A 51 -15.77 7.95 4.32
N MET A 52 -14.99 6.86 4.22
CA MET A 52 -15.06 5.81 3.19
C MET A 52 -14.66 6.27 1.77
N GLY A 53 -13.84 7.30 1.65
CA GLY A 53 -13.28 7.73 0.37
C GLY A 53 -12.43 6.66 -0.32
N GLY A 54 -11.94 5.69 0.43
CA GLY A 54 -11.27 4.51 -0.08
C GLY A 54 -12.06 3.72 -1.12
N LEU A 55 -13.40 3.83 -1.13
CA LEU A 55 -14.23 3.24 -2.19
C LEU A 55 -13.91 3.83 -3.58
N ALA A 56 -13.64 5.14 -3.66
CA ALA A 56 -13.26 5.76 -4.92
C ALA A 56 -11.87 5.29 -5.38
N ILE A 57 -10.94 5.11 -4.44
CA ILE A 57 -9.60 4.58 -4.72
C ILE A 57 -9.71 3.15 -5.26
N LEU A 58 -10.40 2.27 -4.55
CA LEU A 58 -10.58 0.87 -4.96
C LEU A 58 -11.29 0.76 -6.31
N ALA A 59 -12.36 1.53 -6.52
CA ALA A 59 -13.05 1.57 -7.81
C ALA A 59 -12.10 2.04 -8.92
N GLY A 60 -11.30 3.08 -8.67
CA GLY A 60 -10.29 3.56 -9.61
C GLY A 60 -9.28 2.49 -10.00
N ILE A 61 -8.72 1.78 -9.00
CA ILE A 61 -7.75 0.70 -9.22
C ILE A 61 -8.38 -0.45 -10.03
N VAL A 62 -9.54 -0.94 -9.60
CA VAL A 62 -10.21 -2.07 -10.26
C VAL A 62 -10.61 -1.76 -11.69
N VAL A 63 -11.27 -0.60 -11.91
CA VAL A 63 -11.72 -0.21 -13.26
C VAL A 63 -10.53 -0.02 -14.18
N ALA A 64 -9.46 0.63 -13.72
CA ALA A 64 -8.25 0.84 -14.52
C ALA A 64 -7.55 -0.48 -14.87
N TYR A 65 -7.37 -1.36 -13.89
CA TYR A 65 -6.75 -2.67 -14.09
C TYR A 65 -7.54 -3.53 -15.08
N VAL A 66 -8.86 -3.65 -14.88
CA VAL A 66 -9.73 -4.43 -15.76
C VAL A 66 -9.77 -3.83 -17.16
N PHE A 67 -9.95 -2.51 -17.29
CA PHE A 67 -10.00 -1.83 -18.58
C PHE A 67 -8.70 -2.01 -19.37
N THR A 68 -7.55 -1.77 -18.73
CA THR A 68 -6.25 -1.84 -19.39
C THR A 68 -5.92 -3.25 -19.84
N ASN A 69 -6.13 -4.27 -18.98
CA ASN A 69 -5.83 -5.65 -19.33
C ASN A 69 -6.81 -6.23 -20.35
N THR A 70 -8.09 -5.84 -20.30
CA THR A 70 -9.06 -6.21 -21.35
C THR A 70 -8.66 -5.62 -22.70
N LEU A 71 -8.28 -4.34 -22.73
CA LEU A 71 -7.80 -3.69 -23.95
C LEU A 71 -6.53 -4.37 -24.49
N ALA A 72 -5.56 -4.69 -23.60
CA ALA A 72 -4.33 -5.40 -23.96
C ALA A 72 -4.62 -6.80 -24.55
N THR A 73 -5.57 -7.53 -23.97
CA THR A 73 -6.02 -8.83 -24.49
C THR A 73 -6.64 -8.72 -25.87
N ILE A 74 -7.52 -7.73 -26.10
CA ILE A 74 -8.15 -7.49 -27.42
C ILE A 74 -7.08 -7.13 -28.47
N GLN A 75 -6.05 -6.38 -28.08
CA GLN A 75 -4.95 -5.99 -28.97
C GLN A 75 -3.91 -7.09 -29.17
N GLY A 76 -3.96 -8.20 -28.44
CA GLY A 76 -2.98 -9.29 -28.50
C GLY A 76 -1.59 -8.91 -27.97
N VAL A 77 -1.50 -7.90 -27.10
CA VAL A 77 -0.21 -7.37 -26.57
C VAL A 77 -0.03 -7.61 -25.07
N GLY A 78 -0.80 -8.53 -24.48
CA GLY A 78 -0.76 -8.89 -23.07
C GLY A 78 -2.15 -9.16 -22.51
N GLY A 79 -2.32 -9.09 -21.20
CA GLY A 79 -3.60 -9.35 -20.54
C GLY A 79 -3.42 -9.57 -19.04
N PHE A 80 -4.44 -10.16 -18.42
CA PHE A 80 -4.41 -10.48 -16.99
C PHE A 80 -3.34 -11.53 -16.69
N THR A 81 -2.54 -11.29 -15.66
CA THR A 81 -1.56 -12.25 -15.16
C THR A 81 -1.90 -12.72 -13.76
N VAL A 82 -1.32 -13.85 -13.36
CA VAL A 82 -1.53 -14.39 -12.01
C VAL A 82 -0.97 -13.44 -10.96
N SER A 83 0.21 -12.87 -11.19
CA SER A 83 0.87 -11.96 -10.25
C SER A 83 0.02 -10.72 -9.99
N GLY A 84 -0.49 -10.07 -11.04
CA GLY A 84 -1.36 -8.91 -10.91
C GLY A 84 -2.70 -9.24 -10.23
N LEU A 85 -3.32 -10.37 -10.59
CA LEU A 85 -4.58 -10.81 -9.97
C LEU A 85 -4.41 -11.11 -8.48
N LEU A 86 -3.30 -11.70 -8.05
CA LEU A 86 -3.03 -11.97 -6.63
C LEU A 86 -2.82 -10.68 -5.83
N VAL A 87 -2.08 -9.71 -6.37
CA VAL A 87 -1.93 -8.38 -5.73
C VAL A 87 -3.27 -7.66 -5.65
N MET A 88 -4.09 -7.71 -6.71
CA MET A 88 -5.45 -7.16 -6.70
C MET A 88 -6.33 -7.87 -5.68
N GLY A 89 -6.25 -9.21 -5.58
CA GLY A 89 -6.96 -10.01 -4.58
C GLY A 89 -6.62 -9.62 -3.14
N LEU A 90 -5.32 -9.44 -2.84
CA LEU A 90 -4.86 -8.96 -1.53
C LEU A 90 -5.40 -7.54 -1.23
N THR A 91 -5.28 -6.63 -2.20
CA THR A 91 -5.75 -5.25 -2.08
C THR A 91 -7.25 -5.19 -1.80
N LEU A 92 -8.05 -5.93 -2.56
CA LEU A 92 -9.50 -5.99 -2.40
C LEU A 92 -9.91 -6.69 -1.11
N GLY A 93 -9.24 -7.78 -0.73
CA GLY A 93 -9.51 -8.50 0.51
C GLY A 93 -9.32 -7.60 1.75
N LEU A 94 -8.20 -6.87 1.82
CA LEU A 94 -7.96 -5.93 2.91
C LEU A 94 -8.90 -4.70 2.81
N GLY A 95 -9.21 -4.25 1.60
CA GLY A 95 -10.22 -3.22 1.38
C GLY A 95 -11.60 -3.62 1.88
N LEU A 96 -12.02 -4.87 1.68
CA LEU A 96 -13.28 -5.41 2.22
C LEU A 96 -13.25 -5.48 3.76
N THR A 97 -12.12 -5.82 4.35
CA THR A 97 -11.97 -5.77 5.82
C THR A 97 -12.15 -4.33 6.33
N GLY A 98 -11.50 -3.36 5.68
CA GLY A 98 -11.66 -1.95 6.01
C GLY A 98 -13.09 -1.44 5.77
N PHE A 99 -13.71 -1.86 4.66
CA PHE A 99 -15.09 -1.55 4.36
C PHE A 99 -16.05 -2.06 5.44
N ALA A 100 -15.87 -3.30 5.90
CA ALA A 100 -16.67 -3.85 6.99
C ALA A 100 -16.50 -3.04 8.29
N ASP A 101 -15.28 -2.61 8.60
CA ASP A 101 -14.99 -1.76 9.76
C ASP A 101 -15.69 -0.40 9.66
N ASP A 102 -15.51 0.30 8.54
CA ASP A 102 -16.13 1.60 8.28
C ASP A 102 -17.66 1.50 8.24
N PHE A 103 -18.20 0.45 7.62
CA PHE A 103 -19.63 0.21 7.54
C PHE A 103 -20.25 0.03 8.93
N ILE A 104 -19.63 -0.77 9.80
CA ILE A 104 -20.11 -0.96 11.17
C ILE A 104 -20.10 0.36 11.94
N LYS A 105 -19.02 1.17 11.80
CA LYS A 105 -18.91 2.48 12.45
C LYS A 105 -20.05 3.42 12.03
N LEU A 106 -20.35 3.48 10.73
CA LEU A 106 -21.27 4.46 10.17
C LEU A 106 -22.73 4.06 10.23
N PHE A 107 -23.03 2.79 9.93
CA PHE A 107 -24.41 2.34 9.76
C PHE A 107 -24.98 1.62 10.99
N MET A 108 -24.11 1.09 11.86
CA MET A 108 -24.55 0.39 13.09
C MET A 108 -24.38 1.25 14.36
N ASN A 109 -24.00 2.53 14.22
CA ASN A 109 -23.76 3.47 15.33
C ASN A 109 -22.83 2.88 16.42
N ARG A 110 -21.82 2.12 16.00
CA ARG A 110 -20.80 1.54 16.88
C ARG A 110 -19.48 2.25 16.65
N ASN A 111 -19.13 3.20 17.51
CA ASN A 111 -17.89 3.99 17.43
C ASN A 111 -16.58 3.17 17.37
N LEU A 112 -16.63 1.87 17.68
CA LEU A 112 -15.44 1.00 17.74
C LEU A 112 -15.22 0.14 16.48
N GLY A 113 -16.18 0.14 15.51
CA GLY A 113 -16.07 -0.69 14.30
C GLY A 113 -15.94 -2.19 14.58
N LEU A 114 -15.12 -2.88 13.80
CA LEU A 114 -14.72 -4.27 14.04
C LEU A 114 -13.90 -4.36 15.34
N ASN A 115 -14.10 -5.43 16.12
CA ASN A 115 -13.23 -5.69 17.25
C ASN A 115 -11.80 -6.04 16.77
N LYS A 116 -10.80 -5.77 17.62
CA LYS A 116 -9.38 -5.98 17.29
C LYS A 116 -9.10 -7.41 16.80
N THR A 117 -9.73 -8.41 17.42
CA THR A 117 -9.56 -9.81 17.08
C THR A 117 -10.10 -10.12 15.69
N ALA A 118 -11.31 -9.65 15.34
CA ALA A 118 -11.89 -9.85 14.01
C ALA A 118 -11.04 -9.20 12.92
N LYS A 119 -10.52 -7.97 13.16
CA LYS A 119 -9.63 -7.29 12.23
C LYS A 119 -8.31 -8.05 12.03
N LEU A 120 -7.71 -8.56 13.11
CA LEU A 120 -6.48 -9.36 13.02
C LEU A 120 -6.72 -10.72 12.34
N LEU A 121 -7.84 -11.40 12.64
CA LEU A 121 -8.17 -12.68 12.02
C LEU A 121 -8.47 -12.53 10.52
N SER A 122 -9.16 -11.47 10.11
CA SER A 122 -9.39 -11.21 8.68
C SER A 122 -8.09 -10.91 7.94
N GLN A 123 -7.20 -10.08 8.50
CA GLN A 123 -5.88 -9.83 7.94
C GLN A 123 -5.04 -11.13 7.86
N LEU A 124 -5.08 -11.96 8.92
CA LEU A 124 -4.40 -13.25 8.93
C LEU A 124 -4.91 -14.17 7.81
N ALA A 125 -6.23 -14.34 7.71
CA ALA A 125 -6.81 -15.21 6.69
C ALA A 125 -6.45 -14.76 5.27
N ILE A 126 -6.55 -13.46 4.98
CA ILE A 126 -6.22 -12.88 3.67
C ILE A 126 -4.72 -13.04 3.38
N ALA A 127 -3.86 -12.76 4.37
CA ALA A 127 -2.42 -12.90 4.21
C ALA A 127 -1.99 -14.36 3.97
N LEU A 128 -2.60 -15.32 4.68
CA LEU A 128 -2.32 -16.75 4.48
C LEU A 128 -2.79 -17.24 3.11
N ILE A 129 -3.97 -16.83 2.65
CA ILE A 129 -4.46 -17.14 1.30
C ILE A 129 -3.52 -16.57 0.25
N PHE A 130 -3.16 -15.30 0.35
CA PHE A 130 -2.21 -14.65 -0.55
C PHE A 130 -0.85 -15.35 -0.53
N GLY A 131 -0.27 -15.56 0.67
CA GLY A 131 1.04 -16.19 0.84
C GLY A 131 1.09 -17.62 0.30
N PHE A 132 0.00 -18.39 0.43
CA PHE A 132 -0.08 -19.71 -0.16
C PHE A 132 -0.16 -19.63 -1.70
N LEU A 133 -1.01 -18.75 -2.23
CA LEU A 133 -1.26 -18.65 -3.67
C LEU A 133 -0.05 -18.09 -4.45
N VAL A 134 0.75 -17.18 -3.87
CA VAL A 134 1.93 -16.63 -4.56
C VAL A 134 3.05 -17.63 -4.77
N LEU A 135 3.03 -18.77 -4.06
CA LEU A 135 3.97 -19.89 -4.27
C LEU A 135 3.43 -20.94 -5.26
N GLN A 136 2.18 -20.78 -5.72
CA GLN A 136 1.57 -21.62 -6.73
C GLN A 136 1.76 -21.00 -8.11
N PHE A 137 1.31 -21.72 -9.13
CA PHE A 137 1.22 -21.22 -10.51
C PHE A 137 2.58 -20.87 -11.13
N PRO A 138 3.54 -21.83 -11.21
CA PRO A 138 4.81 -21.59 -11.91
C PRO A 138 4.53 -21.28 -13.41
N ASP A 139 5.33 -20.39 -13.99
CA ASP A 139 5.34 -20.14 -15.42
C ASP A 139 6.15 -21.22 -16.19
N GLU A 140 6.37 -21.00 -17.49
CA GLU A 140 7.14 -21.92 -18.35
C GLU A 140 8.61 -22.08 -17.88
N ASN A 141 9.15 -21.09 -17.16
CA ASN A 141 10.50 -21.10 -16.59
C ASN A 141 10.53 -21.63 -15.13
N GLY A 142 9.37 -22.01 -14.60
CA GLY A 142 9.21 -22.45 -13.21
C GLY A 142 9.15 -21.30 -12.19
N LEU A 143 9.04 -20.04 -12.63
CA LEU A 143 8.94 -18.89 -11.73
C LEU A 143 7.53 -18.77 -11.17
N THR A 144 7.41 -18.78 -9.84
CA THR A 144 6.18 -18.44 -9.11
C THR A 144 6.07 -16.93 -8.88
N PRO A 145 4.86 -16.39 -8.62
CA PRO A 145 4.67 -14.96 -8.34
C PRO A 145 5.58 -14.40 -7.24
N ALA A 146 5.86 -15.19 -6.18
CA ALA A 146 6.85 -14.83 -5.17
C ALA A 146 7.91 -15.94 -5.04
N SER A 147 9.03 -15.61 -4.41
CA SER A 147 10.08 -16.53 -3.98
C SER A 147 9.98 -16.80 -2.49
N THR A 148 10.50 -17.93 -2.01
CA THR A 148 10.69 -18.19 -0.59
C THR A 148 11.91 -17.48 -0.01
N HIS A 149 12.78 -16.94 -0.85
CA HIS A 149 13.95 -16.18 -0.41
C HIS A 149 13.53 -14.77 0.04
N LEU A 150 14.24 -14.26 1.04
CA LEU A 150 14.12 -12.83 1.40
C LEU A 150 14.80 -12.00 0.31
N SER A 151 14.18 -10.90 -0.10
CA SER A 151 14.67 -10.10 -1.23
C SER A 151 14.96 -8.65 -0.83
N PHE A 152 16.05 -8.11 -1.35
CA PHE A 152 16.35 -6.68 -1.26
C PHE A 152 16.02 -5.97 -2.60
N ILE A 153 16.75 -6.25 -3.64
CA ILE A 153 16.47 -5.86 -5.05
C ILE A 153 16.30 -7.12 -5.89
N ARG A 154 16.93 -8.19 -5.44
CA ARG A 154 16.87 -9.58 -5.91
C ARG A 154 16.80 -10.49 -4.72
N ASP A 155 16.53 -11.76 -4.97
CA ASP A 155 16.54 -12.80 -3.95
C ASP A 155 17.94 -12.90 -3.31
N ILE A 156 17.99 -12.99 -1.99
CA ILE A 156 19.22 -13.20 -1.22
C ILE A 156 19.39 -14.72 -1.04
N ASP A 157 20.23 -15.33 -1.85
CA ASP A 157 20.42 -16.80 -1.90
C ASP A 157 20.71 -17.43 -0.55
N THR A 158 21.34 -16.68 0.36
CA THR A 158 21.70 -17.18 1.71
C THR A 158 20.53 -17.19 2.70
N ILE A 159 19.39 -16.56 2.38
CA ILE A 159 18.25 -16.42 3.29
C ILE A 159 17.00 -17.01 2.61
N ASP A 160 16.91 -18.36 2.62
CA ASP A 160 15.72 -19.08 2.17
C ASP A 160 14.79 -19.38 3.35
N LEU A 161 13.65 -18.72 3.41
CA LEU A 161 12.59 -18.94 4.41
C LEU A 161 11.87 -20.30 4.16
N GLY A 162 11.99 -20.84 2.96
CA GLY A 162 11.44 -22.14 2.57
C GLY A 162 12.29 -23.32 3.06
N PHE A 163 13.52 -23.07 3.57
CA PHE A 163 14.45 -24.09 4.05
C PHE A 163 14.66 -25.25 3.06
N GLY A 164 14.71 -24.95 1.76
CA GLY A 164 14.85 -25.96 0.71
C GLY A 164 13.60 -26.82 0.50
N GLY A 165 12.46 -26.43 1.02
CA GLY A 165 11.16 -27.09 0.86
C GLY A 165 10.66 -27.79 2.13
N GLY A 166 9.43 -28.31 2.06
CA GLY A 166 8.79 -28.98 3.18
C GLY A 166 7.82 -28.08 3.96
N ILE A 167 7.05 -28.73 4.86
CA ILE A 167 5.95 -28.08 5.60
C ILE A 167 6.47 -26.95 6.49
N LEU A 168 7.62 -27.11 7.13
CA LEU A 168 8.20 -26.10 8.03
C LEU A 168 8.54 -24.82 7.26
N GLY A 169 9.14 -24.94 6.08
CA GLY A 169 9.46 -23.77 5.24
C GLY A 169 8.22 -23.03 4.81
N ILE A 170 7.16 -23.74 4.38
CA ILE A 170 5.88 -23.10 4.04
C ILE A 170 5.32 -22.35 5.25
N ILE A 171 5.35 -22.92 6.46
CA ILE A 171 4.86 -22.25 7.67
C ILE A 171 5.65 -20.98 7.96
N VAL A 172 6.98 -21.03 7.89
CA VAL A 172 7.84 -19.86 8.14
C VAL A 172 7.61 -18.77 7.10
N PHE A 173 7.51 -19.13 5.82
CA PHE A 173 7.17 -18.19 4.77
C PHE A 173 5.79 -17.55 4.98
N LEU A 174 4.77 -18.32 5.35
CA LEU A 174 3.43 -17.80 5.63
C LEU A 174 3.41 -16.84 6.84
N ILE A 175 4.19 -17.13 7.87
CA ILE A 175 4.37 -16.21 9.01
C ILE A 175 5.03 -14.92 8.54
N PHE A 176 6.07 -14.99 7.70
CA PHE A 176 6.72 -13.82 7.13
C PHE A 176 5.73 -12.98 6.30
N ILE A 177 4.95 -13.59 5.40
CA ILE A 177 3.93 -12.89 4.61
C ILE A 177 2.87 -12.24 5.51
N TYR A 178 2.42 -12.93 6.57
CA TYR A 178 1.50 -12.32 7.54
C TYR A 178 2.10 -11.09 8.22
N ILE A 179 3.38 -11.13 8.60
CA ILE A 179 4.08 -9.98 9.19
C ILE A 179 4.15 -8.83 8.19
N VAL A 180 4.55 -9.09 6.94
CA VAL A 180 4.64 -8.07 5.88
C VAL A 180 3.29 -7.43 5.60
N VAL A 181 2.25 -8.24 5.37
CA VAL A 181 0.90 -7.75 5.08
C VAL A 181 0.33 -6.97 6.26
N SER A 182 0.47 -7.49 7.47
CA SER A 182 -0.01 -6.80 8.68
C SER A 182 0.76 -5.51 8.94
N ALA A 183 2.08 -5.52 8.78
CA ALA A 183 2.91 -4.33 8.99
C ALA A 183 2.50 -3.20 8.04
N TRP A 184 2.44 -3.47 6.73
CA TRP A 184 2.11 -2.44 5.74
C TRP A 184 0.66 -1.98 5.83
N SER A 185 -0.32 -2.89 5.99
CA SER A 185 -1.72 -2.50 6.11
C SER A 185 -1.98 -1.62 7.34
N ASN A 186 -1.36 -1.94 8.48
CA ASN A 186 -1.50 -1.11 9.67
C ASN A 186 -0.64 0.17 9.60
N ALA A 187 0.53 0.16 8.94
CA ALA A 187 1.37 1.35 8.81
C ALA A 187 0.67 2.43 7.95
N VAL A 188 0.08 2.06 6.83
CA VAL A 188 -0.70 2.99 6.00
C VAL A 188 -1.94 3.48 6.76
N ASN A 189 -2.65 2.59 7.47
CA ASN A 189 -3.81 2.96 8.26
C ASN A 189 -3.47 3.93 9.42
N ILE A 190 -2.34 3.73 10.09
CA ILE A 190 -1.85 4.63 11.15
C ILE A 190 -1.44 6.00 10.56
N THR A 191 -0.91 6.02 9.35
CA THR A 191 -0.49 7.25 8.65
C THR A 191 -1.70 8.08 8.17
N ASP A 192 -2.89 7.49 8.03
CA ASP A 192 -4.14 8.18 7.63
C ASP A 192 -4.75 9.01 8.79
N GLY A 193 -3.91 9.76 9.50
CA GLY A 193 -4.30 10.64 10.60
C GLY A 193 -4.40 12.12 10.25
N LEU A 194 -3.78 12.56 9.14
CA LEU A 194 -3.79 13.94 8.65
C LEU A 194 -4.27 14.01 7.20
N ASP A 195 -4.91 15.13 6.85
CA ASP A 195 -5.44 15.39 5.52
C ASP A 195 -4.34 15.22 4.45
N GLY A 196 -4.54 14.29 3.52
CA GLY A 196 -3.64 14.02 2.40
C GLY A 196 -2.37 13.23 2.74
N LEU A 197 -2.02 13.01 4.00
CA LEU A 197 -0.73 12.43 4.36
C LEU A 197 -0.58 11.00 3.79
N ALA A 198 -1.49 10.10 4.10
CA ALA A 198 -1.43 8.70 3.64
C ALA A 198 -1.59 8.60 2.11
N ALA A 199 -2.54 9.34 1.52
CA ALA A 199 -2.77 9.34 0.08
C ALA A 199 -1.54 9.85 -0.70
N GLY A 200 -0.97 10.98 -0.30
CA GLY A 200 0.21 11.54 -0.95
C GLY A 200 1.44 10.65 -0.82
N THR A 201 1.67 10.09 0.37
CA THR A 201 2.79 9.15 0.59
C THR A 201 2.63 7.88 -0.25
N THR A 202 1.41 7.30 -0.30
CA THR A 202 1.16 6.12 -1.13
C THR A 202 1.34 6.43 -2.62
N ALA A 203 0.93 7.62 -3.08
CA ALA A 203 1.14 8.03 -4.47
C ALA A 203 2.64 8.07 -4.82
N LEU A 204 3.50 8.59 -3.93
CA LEU A 204 4.95 8.60 -4.13
C LEU A 204 5.52 7.18 -4.20
N VAL A 205 5.12 6.29 -3.29
CA VAL A 205 5.55 4.89 -3.27
C VAL A 205 5.10 4.16 -4.55
N MET A 206 3.83 4.27 -4.93
CA MET A 206 3.30 3.61 -6.13
C MET A 206 3.91 4.15 -7.42
N GLY A 207 4.19 5.47 -7.48
CA GLY A 207 4.91 6.07 -8.60
C GLY A 207 6.31 5.49 -8.77
N THR A 208 7.04 5.34 -7.66
CA THR A 208 8.38 4.74 -7.66
C THR A 208 8.33 3.27 -8.08
N TYR A 209 7.35 2.49 -7.57
CA TYR A 209 7.18 1.10 -7.96
C TYR A 209 6.70 0.92 -9.40
N THR A 210 5.96 1.87 -9.96
CA THR A 210 5.65 1.88 -11.39
C THR A 210 6.94 1.92 -12.22
N LEU A 211 7.93 2.72 -11.80
CA LEU A 211 9.23 2.80 -12.48
C LEU A 211 10.07 1.53 -12.25
N ILE A 212 10.16 1.04 -11.01
CA ILE A 212 10.93 -0.16 -10.66
C ILE A 212 10.40 -1.38 -11.42
N THR A 213 9.11 -1.66 -11.38
CA THR A 213 8.52 -2.83 -12.04
C THR A 213 8.57 -2.72 -13.57
N PHE A 214 8.47 -1.49 -14.12
CA PHE A 214 8.72 -1.28 -15.55
C PHE A 214 10.19 -1.50 -15.91
N TRP A 215 11.13 -1.12 -15.05
CA TRP A 215 12.55 -1.39 -15.23
C TRP A 215 12.83 -2.88 -15.20
N GLN A 216 12.26 -3.61 -14.23
CA GLN A 216 12.33 -5.08 -14.16
C GLN A 216 11.79 -5.74 -15.43
N PHE A 217 10.68 -5.22 -15.99
CA PHE A 217 10.14 -5.70 -17.27
C PHE A 217 11.11 -5.48 -18.44
N ARG A 218 11.74 -4.32 -18.51
CA ARG A 218 12.67 -3.99 -19.61
C ARG A 218 13.97 -4.77 -19.54
N ASN A 219 14.36 -5.21 -18.36
CA ASN A 219 15.59 -5.93 -18.08
C ASN A 219 15.29 -7.32 -17.49
N SER A 220 14.20 -7.98 -17.95
CA SER A 220 13.88 -9.35 -17.55
C SER A 220 14.89 -10.34 -18.11
N CYS A 221 15.28 -11.35 -17.33
CA CYS A 221 16.17 -12.42 -17.77
C CYS A 221 15.59 -13.26 -18.90
N ASP A 222 14.30 -13.20 -19.15
CA ASP A 222 13.64 -13.84 -20.30
C ASP A 222 13.97 -13.15 -21.63
N THR A 223 14.29 -11.86 -21.61
CA THR A 223 14.49 -11.03 -22.79
C THR A 223 15.92 -10.48 -22.92
N ALA A 224 16.60 -10.29 -21.82
CA ALA A 224 17.97 -9.74 -21.74
C ALA A 224 18.88 -10.77 -21.06
N VAL A 225 19.79 -11.40 -21.82
CA VAL A 225 20.78 -12.35 -21.30
C VAL A 225 21.99 -11.61 -20.69
N GLU A 226 21.78 -10.41 -20.15
CA GLU A 226 22.82 -9.58 -19.60
C GLU A 226 22.98 -9.82 -18.09
N ALA A 227 24.23 -9.66 -17.60
CA ALA A 227 24.50 -9.61 -16.17
C ALA A 227 23.62 -8.50 -15.53
N GLY A 228 22.92 -8.82 -14.45
CA GLY A 228 22.03 -7.85 -13.79
C GLY A 228 20.57 -7.86 -14.22
N CYS A 229 20.14 -8.81 -15.06
CA CYS A 229 18.71 -9.01 -15.36
C CYS A 229 17.89 -9.40 -14.11
N TYR A 230 16.56 -9.31 -14.20
CA TYR A 230 15.64 -9.58 -13.10
C TYR A 230 14.82 -10.84 -13.37
N THR A 231 14.72 -11.70 -12.36
CA THR A 231 13.91 -12.93 -12.36
C THR A 231 12.58 -12.69 -11.66
N VAL A 232 11.82 -11.68 -12.10
CA VAL A 232 10.51 -11.32 -11.55
C VAL A 232 9.44 -11.75 -12.53
N ARG A 233 8.42 -12.45 -12.03
CA ARG A 233 7.28 -12.87 -12.85
C ARG A 233 6.32 -11.72 -13.10
N ASP A 234 5.84 -11.57 -14.34
CA ASP A 234 4.81 -10.63 -14.78
C ASP A 234 5.09 -9.13 -14.45
N PRO A 235 6.33 -8.60 -14.56
CA PRO A 235 6.66 -7.27 -14.04
C PRO A 235 5.94 -6.12 -14.78
N LEU A 236 5.50 -6.34 -16.04
CA LEU A 236 4.69 -5.36 -16.76
C LEU A 236 3.30 -5.20 -16.14
N ASP A 237 2.63 -6.30 -15.77
CA ASP A 237 1.32 -6.24 -15.15
C ASP A 237 1.40 -5.64 -13.74
N LEU A 238 2.50 -5.90 -13.01
CA LEU A 238 2.78 -5.21 -11.75
C LEU A 238 2.91 -3.70 -11.94
N SER A 239 3.55 -3.24 -13.04
CA SER A 239 3.60 -1.81 -13.38
C SER A 239 2.21 -1.22 -13.65
N ILE A 240 1.33 -1.98 -14.29
CA ILE A 240 -0.06 -1.57 -14.54
C ILE A 240 -0.82 -1.41 -13.22
N VAL A 241 -0.66 -2.35 -12.30
CA VAL A 241 -1.26 -2.28 -10.95
C VAL A 241 -0.72 -1.09 -10.16
N CYS A 242 0.61 -0.87 -10.17
CA CYS A 242 1.24 0.28 -9.49
C CYS A 242 0.74 1.62 -10.06
N ALA A 243 0.64 1.72 -11.39
CA ALA A 243 0.13 2.92 -12.06
C ALA A 243 -1.34 3.17 -11.74
N ALA A 244 -2.16 2.10 -11.64
CA ALA A 244 -3.54 2.22 -11.16
C ALA A 244 -3.59 2.74 -9.71
N GLY A 245 -2.75 2.21 -8.82
CA GLY A 245 -2.61 2.68 -7.45
C GLY A 245 -2.20 4.14 -7.37
N LEU A 246 -1.19 4.55 -8.14
CA LEU A 246 -0.74 5.95 -8.27
C LEU A 246 -1.89 6.86 -8.74
N GLY A 247 -2.52 6.51 -9.86
CA GLY A 247 -3.58 7.34 -10.44
C GLY A 247 -4.77 7.48 -9.50
N ALA A 248 -5.24 6.38 -8.91
CA ALA A 248 -6.38 6.39 -8.01
C ALA A 248 -6.12 7.22 -6.74
N THR A 249 -4.92 7.10 -6.15
CA THR A 249 -4.56 7.89 -4.96
C THR A 249 -4.40 9.37 -5.27
N LEU A 250 -3.83 9.74 -6.42
CA LEU A 250 -3.73 11.15 -6.85
C LEU A 250 -5.12 11.76 -7.13
N GLY A 251 -6.01 11.00 -7.80
CA GLY A 251 -7.39 11.46 -8.04
C GLY A 251 -8.17 11.67 -6.74
N PHE A 252 -7.99 10.78 -5.76
CA PHE A 252 -8.56 10.93 -4.43
C PHE A 252 -7.94 12.10 -3.65
N LEU A 253 -6.61 12.25 -3.73
CA LEU A 253 -5.87 13.31 -3.03
C LEU A 253 -6.38 14.72 -3.37
N TRP A 254 -6.89 14.94 -4.58
CA TRP A 254 -7.52 16.20 -4.96
C TRP A 254 -8.63 16.66 -3.99
N TRP A 255 -9.36 15.70 -3.43
CA TRP A 255 -10.46 15.95 -2.49
C TRP A 255 -10.07 15.74 -1.02
N ASN A 256 -9.02 14.98 -0.77
CA ASN A 256 -8.51 14.67 0.57
C ASN A 256 -7.41 15.64 1.03
N ALA A 257 -6.80 16.43 0.14
CA ALA A 257 -5.85 17.48 0.52
C ALA A 257 -6.51 18.52 1.44
N ALA A 258 -5.73 19.04 2.40
CA ALA A 258 -6.20 19.93 3.44
C ALA A 258 -6.77 21.27 2.86
N PRO A 259 -7.99 21.69 3.27
CA PRO A 259 -8.91 21.02 4.19
C PRO A 259 -9.69 19.89 3.49
N ALA A 260 -9.59 18.67 4.02
CA ALA A 260 -10.17 17.49 3.40
C ALA A 260 -11.71 17.57 3.31
N LYS A 261 -12.23 17.22 2.14
CA LYS A 261 -13.68 17.12 1.89
C LYS A 261 -14.23 15.70 2.13
N ILE A 262 -13.33 14.73 2.23
CA ILE A 262 -13.64 13.34 2.51
C ILE A 262 -12.39 12.67 3.10
N PHE A 263 -12.57 11.78 4.08
CA PHE A 263 -11.52 10.95 4.62
C PHE A 263 -11.45 9.60 3.89
N MET A 264 -10.25 9.02 3.83
CA MET A 264 -10.02 7.75 3.18
C MET A 264 -10.76 6.61 3.88
N GLY A 265 -10.67 6.56 5.20
CA GLY A 265 -11.21 5.50 6.06
C GLY A 265 -10.39 4.22 6.01
N ASP A 266 -10.79 3.25 6.84
CA ASP A 266 -10.14 1.95 6.91
C ASP A 266 -10.25 1.17 5.58
N THR A 267 -11.31 1.43 4.81
CA THR A 267 -11.53 0.88 3.46
C THR A 267 -10.34 1.16 2.54
N GLY A 268 -9.88 2.41 2.50
CA GLY A 268 -8.79 2.82 1.61
C GLY A 268 -7.42 2.51 2.19
N SER A 269 -7.21 2.83 3.45
CA SER A 269 -5.89 2.71 4.08
C SER A 269 -5.42 1.26 4.21
N LEU A 270 -6.30 0.32 4.59
CA LEU A 270 -5.95 -1.11 4.61
C LEU A 270 -5.72 -1.67 3.21
N ALA A 271 -6.54 -1.26 2.23
CA ALA A 271 -6.36 -1.66 0.84
C ALA A 271 -5.03 -1.20 0.26
N LEU A 272 -4.68 0.07 0.44
CA LEU A 272 -3.41 0.62 -0.04
C LEU A 272 -2.21 -0.01 0.67
N GLY A 273 -2.32 -0.30 1.97
CA GLY A 273 -1.29 -1.06 2.68
C GLY A 273 -1.13 -2.48 2.15
N GLY A 274 -2.23 -3.13 1.75
CA GLY A 274 -2.21 -4.42 1.05
C GLY A 274 -1.58 -4.35 -0.33
N LEU A 275 -1.86 -3.27 -1.07
CA LEU A 275 -1.22 -3.01 -2.37
C LEU A 275 0.29 -2.87 -2.22
N VAL A 276 0.76 -2.07 -1.25
CA VAL A 276 2.19 -1.89 -0.93
C VAL A 276 2.84 -3.23 -0.56
N ALA A 277 2.20 -4.01 0.34
CA ALA A 277 2.69 -5.34 0.73
C ALA A 277 2.76 -6.30 -0.47
N GLY A 278 1.69 -6.41 -1.25
CA GLY A 278 1.60 -7.32 -2.38
C GLY A 278 2.65 -7.01 -3.46
N ILE A 279 2.81 -5.74 -3.80
CA ILE A 279 3.84 -5.31 -4.76
C ILE A 279 5.24 -5.63 -4.24
N SER A 280 5.56 -5.37 -2.97
CA SER A 280 6.90 -5.64 -2.43
C SER A 280 7.28 -7.13 -2.52
N VAL A 281 6.33 -8.02 -2.21
CA VAL A 281 6.52 -9.47 -2.24
C VAL A 281 6.67 -9.97 -3.69
N VAL A 282 5.76 -9.58 -4.58
CA VAL A 282 5.72 -10.11 -5.94
C VAL A 282 6.81 -9.50 -6.83
N SER A 283 7.27 -8.28 -6.55
CA SER A 283 8.43 -7.67 -7.23
C SER A 283 9.78 -8.06 -6.63
N ARG A 284 9.80 -8.94 -5.59
CA ARG A 284 11.00 -9.38 -4.88
C ARG A 284 11.85 -8.25 -4.32
N THR A 285 11.21 -7.33 -3.59
CA THR A 285 11.84 -6.11 -3.06
C THR A 285 11.36 -5.77 -1.65
N GLU A 286 11.11 -6.78 -0.80
CA GLU A 286 10.50 -6.58 0.52
C GLU A 286 11.34 -5.66 1.42
N LEU A 287 12.67 -5.84 1.41
CA LEU A 287 13.56 -4.99 2.20
C LEU A 287 13.74 -3.59 1.58
N LEU A 288 13.77 -3.49 0.25
CA LEU A 288 13.84 -2.20 -0.43
C LEU A 288 12.59 -1.37 -0.16
N MET A 289 11.40 -2.02 -0.06
CA MET A 289 10.15 -1.36 0.29
C MET A 289 10.23 -0.68 1.68
N VAL A 290 11.00 -1.21 2.62
CA VAL A 290 11.21 -0.58 3.93
C VAL A 290 11.87 0.80 3.77
N ILE A 291 12.79 0.94 2.80
CA ILE A 291 13.44 2.22 2.48
C ILE A 291 12.46 3.13 1.72
N ILE A 292 11.85 2.64 0.64
CA ILE A 292 10.92 3.41 -0.19
C ILE A 292 9.72 3.89 0.63
N GLY A 293 9.17 3.03 1.49
CA GLY A 293 8.05 3.32 2.39
C GLY A 293 8.47 3.82 3.77
N ALA A 294 9.68 4.39 3.93
CA ALA A 294 10.25 4.73 5.24
C ALA A 294 9.34 5.63 6.09
N LEU A 295 8.54 6.50 5.48
CA LEU A 295 7.60 7.33 6.24
C LEU A 295 6.56 6.46 6.96
N PHE A 296 5.99 5.46 6.31
CA PHE A 296 5.05 4.53 6.92
C PHE A 296 5.73 3.73 8.05
N VAL A 297 7.00 3.34 7.83
CA VAL A 297 7.80 2.63 8.85
C VAL A 297 8.04 3.51 10.07
N ILE A 298 8.38 4.78 9.88
CA ILE A 298 8.57 5.77 10.97
C ILE A 298 7.28 5.95 11.76
N GLU A 299 6.13 6.05 11.08
CA GLU A 299 4.83 6.21 11.72
C GLU A 299 4.49 5.00 12.62
N ILE A 300 4.53 3.79 12.08
CA ILE A 300 4.21 2.59 12.87
C ILE A 300 5.24 2.33 13.97
N ALA A 301 6.53 2.58 13.70
CA ALA A 301 7.60 2.43 14.68
C ALA A 301 7.41 3.40 15.87
N SER A 302 6.98 4.63 15.61
CA SER A 302 6.71 5.60 16.68
C SER A 302 5.62 5.12 17.64
N VAL A 303 4.58 4.46 17.12
CA VAL A 303 3.52 3.86 17.93
C VAL A 303 4.03 2.66 18.70
N ALA A 304 4.80 1.77 18.07
CA ALA A 304 5.37 0.61 18.72
C ALA A 304 6.33 0.99 19.87
N ILE A 305 7.20 1.98 19.62
CA ILE A 305 8.12 2.52 20.65
C ILE A 305 7.32 3.14 21.80
N GLN A 306 6.32 3.97 21.50
CA GLN A 306 5.48 4.60 22.53
C GLN A 306 4.80 3.56 23.42
N ILE A 307 4.18 2.53 22.81
CA ILE A 307 3.50 1.45 23.55
C ILE A 307 4.51 0.64 24.39
N GLY A 308 5.64 0.27 23.80
CA GLY A 308 6.68 -0.53 24.46
C GLY A 308 7.27 0.19 25.68
N VAL A 309 7.67 1.46 25.51
CA VAL A 309 8.24 2.24 26.61
C VAL A 309 7.19 2.58 27.67
N PHE A 310 5.95 2.87 27.26
CA PHE A 310 4.89 3.15 28.23
C PHE A 310 4.52 1.92 29.07
N LYS A 311 4.49 0.73 28.48
CA LYS A 311 4.24 -0.52 29.22
C LYS A 311 5.34 -0.82 30.25
N THR A 312 6.62 -0.59 29.88
CA THR A 312 7.78 -0.92 30.74
C THR A 312 8.11 0.16 31.73
N ARG A 313 8.13 1.43 31.33
CA ARG A 313 8.63 2.55 32.13
C ARG A 313 7.54 3.51 32.61
N LYS A 314 6.26 3.35 32.18
CA LYS A 314 5.13 4.25 32.44
C LYS A 314 5.40 5.71 32.04
N LYS A 315 6.35 5.95 31.14
CA LYS A 315 6.70 7.28 30.62
C LYS A 315 6.40 7.34 29.13
N ARG A 316 5.98 8.50 28.65
CA ARG A 316 5.79 8.76 27.22
C ARG A 316 7.12 9.20 26.60
N VAL A 317 7.48 8.63 25.43
CA VAL A 317 8.61 9.06 24.59
C VAL A 317 8.19 10.29 23.78
N PHE A 318 7.04 10.14 23.09
CA PHE A 318 6.46 11.21 22.30
C PHE A 318 5.30 11.86 23.07
N LYS A 319 5.04 13.16 22.85
CA LYS A 319 3.85 13.82 23.42
C LYS A 319 2.58 13.09 23.01
N MET A 320 2.52 12.68 21.75
CA MET A 320 1.45 11.89 21.17
C MET A 320 2.04 10.95 20.10
N ALA A 321 1.48 9.77 19.90
CA ALA A 321 1.80 8.85 18.82
C ALA A 321 0.51 8.53 18.05
N PRO A 322 0.57 8.38 16.71
CA PRO A 322 1.75 8.38 15.82
C PRO A 322 2.53 9.70 15.79
N ILE A 323 3.74 9.68 15.16
CA ILE A 323 4.70 10.80 15.29
C ILE A 323 4.20 12.11 14.63
N HIS A 324 3.34 12.05 13.62
CA HIS A 324 2.75 13.25 13.04
C HIS A 324 1.96 14.06 14.09
N HIS A 325 1.23 13.40 15.00
CA HIS A 325 0.54 14.08 16.09
C HIS A 325 1.47 14.66 17.15
N HIS A 326 2.69 14.13 17.27
CA HIS A 326 3.70 14.71 18.15
C HIS A 326 4.07 16.13 17.73
N PHE A 327 4.23 16.36 16.43
CA PHE A 327 4.55 17.69 15.88
C PHE A 327 3.35 18.65 15.94
N GLU A 328 2.13 18.16 15.75
CA GLU A 328 0.91 18.96 15.99
C GLU A 328 0.83 19.38 17.47
N ALA A 329 1.12 18.45 18.41
CA ALA A 329 1.17 18.75 19.85
C ALA A 329 2.31 19.72 20.22
N TRP A 330 3.28 19.96 19.32
CA TRP A 330 4.28 21.03 19.42
C TRP A 330 3.81 22.35 18.83
N GLY A 331 2.63 22.39 18.24
CA GLY A 331 2.03 23.61 17.66
C GLY A 331 2.28 23.79 16.16
N TRP A 332 2.78 22.75 15.45
CA TRP A 332 2.87 22.84 14.00
C TRP A 332 1.46 22.75 13.36
N ALA A 333 1.22 23.56 12.34
CA ALA A 333 0.00 23.44 11.57
C ALA A 333 -0.02 22.08 10.84
N GLU A 334 -1.20 21.48 10.73
CA GLU A 334 -1.41 20.19 10.05
C GLU A 334 -0.79 20.15 8.65
N THR A 335 -1.06 21.18 7.83
CA THR A 335 -0.49 21.31 6.49
C THR A 335 1.04 21.36 6.48
N THR A 336 1.64 21.96 7.50
CA THR A 336 3.10 22.01 7.65
C THR A 336 3.66 20.62 7.94
N VAL A 337 2.98 19.85 8.81
CA VAL A 337 3.36 18.45 9.10
C VAL A 337 3.25 17.61 7.83
N THR A 338 2.09 17.64 7.15
CA THR A 338 1.84 16.88 5.92
C THR A 338 2.90 17.17 4.85
N ILE A 339 3.18 18.45 4.57
CA ILE A 339 4.17 18.82 3.53
C ILE A 339 5.57 18.35 3.92
N ARG A 340 6.00 18.55 5.17
CA ARG A 340 7.33 18.12 5.62
C ARG A 340 7.47 16.60 5.61
N PHE A 341 6.43 15.87 5.94
CA PHE A 341 6.43 14.40 5.85
C PHE A 341 6.44 13.91 4.40
N TRP A 342 5.76 14.60 3.48
CA TRP A 342 5.93 14.31 2.04
C TRP A 342 7.37 14.54 1.58
N LEU A 343 8.06 15.58 2.07
CA LEU A 343 9.48 15.78 1.74
C LEU A 343 10.35 14.63 2.26
N ILE A 344 10.08 14.12 3.46
CA ILE A 344 10.75 12.90 3.97
C ILE A 344 10.44 11.70 3.08
N ALA A 345 9.17 11.51 2.69
CA ALA A 345 8.78 10.44 1.78
C ALA A 345 9.47 10.57 0.41
N ILE A 346 9.56 11.78 -0.15
CA ILE A 346 10.28 12.03 -1.41
C ILE A 346 11.76 11.64 -1.28
N MET A 347 12.43 12.03 -0.19
CA MET A 347 13.82 11.62 0.04
C MET A 347 13.95 10.09 0.14
N ALA A 348 13.01 9.43 0.79
CA ALA A 348 13.00 7.97 0.95
C ALA A 348 12.82 7.25 -0.40
N VAL A 349 11.85 7.68 -1.22
CA VAL A 349 11.62 7.08 -2.55
C VAL A 349 12.79 7.34 -3.49
N LEU A 350 13.41 8.51 -3.45
CA LEU A 350 14.62 8.82 -4.23
C LEU A 350 15.81 7.97 -3.79
N ALA A 351 16.00 7.79 -2.49
CA ALA A 351 17.05 6.91 -1.96
C ALA A 351 16.84 5.46 -2.39
N GLY A 352 15.62 4.93 -2.24
CA GLY A 352 15.30 3.55 -2.64
C GLY A 352 15.42 3.33 -4.15
N ALA A 353 14.91 4.26 -4.97
CA ALA A 353 15.08 4.21 -6.43
C ALA A 353 16.54 4.33 -6.84
N GLY A 354 17.32 5.18 -6.17
CA GLY A 354 18.74 5.33 -6.39
C GLY A 354 19.52 4.04 -6.08
N ILE A 355 19.24 3.41 -4.94
CA ILE A 355 19.84 2.11 -4.56
C ILE A 355 19.51 1.05 -5.60
N PHE A 356 18.24 0.95 -6.03
CA PHE A 356 17.80 0.02 -7.05
C PHE A 356 18.56 0.21 -8.38
N TYR A 357 18.72 1.46 -8.81
CA TYR A 357 19.39 1.79 -10.06
C TYR A 357 20.90 1.53 -10.00
N VAL A 358 21.56 1.89 -8.88
CA VAL A 358 23.01 1.65 -8.69
C VAL A 358 23.34 0.16 -8.68
N ASP A 359 22.51 -0.68 -8.05
CA ASP A 359 22.67 -2.14 -8.08
C ASP A 359 22.66 -2.67 -9.51
N TRP A 360 21.71 -2.19 -10.33
CA TRP A 360 21.66 -2.59 -11.74
C TRP A 360 22.89 -2.16 -12.51
N LEU A 361 23.38 -0.90 -12.34
CA LEU A 361 24.58 -0.41 -13.02
C LEU A 361 25.80 -1.24 -12.68
N GLN A 362 26.02 -1.57 -11.40
CA GLN A 362 27.18 -2.35 -10.96
C GLN A 362 27.23 -3.74 -11.59
N LEU A 363 26.07 -4.34 -11.85
CA LEU A 363 25.99 -5.68 -12.46
C LEU A 363 26.02 -5.62 -14.00
N ALA A 364 25.57 -4.54 -14.60
CA ALA A 364 25.59 -4.36 -16.05
C ALA A 364 26.98 -3.99 -16.61
N GLU A 365 27.92 -3.52 -15.75
CA GLU A 365 29.31 -3.20 -16.11
C GLU A 365 30.26 -4.40 -16.03
N VAL A 366 29.80 -5.55 -15.51
CA VAL A 366 30.58 -6.79 -15.39
C VAL A 366 30.25 -7.76 -16.50
#